data_41415d799274eb66e1713eebc5fda479
#
_entry.id   41415d799274eb66e1713eebc5fda479
#
_cell.length_a   1.000
_cell.length_b   1.000
_cell.length_c   1.000
_cell.angle_alpha   90.00
_cell.angle_beta   90.00
_cell.angle_gamma   90.00
#
_symmetry.space_group_name_H-M   'P 1'
#
loop_
_entity.id
_entity.type
_entity.pdbx_description
1 polymer ?
#
loop_
_entity_poly.entity_id
_entity_poly.type
_entity_poly.pdbx_seq_one_letter_code
_entity_poly.pdbx_strand_id
1 'polypeptide(L)'
;MFRGAAMFAHLVAECLSRQAQSRVPEPELSGIDSLAQDEAFELAGREDGILASIYLYHAMQIAPLVCPGDRVLDLGCGPANQLVQVARLSPQAAFTGIELSAGMLRCAHRTIERCGASNVEAVRGDMTTLAGFPDGSFDCVISTLSLHHLPDEAALACALHAVRRVLKPGGGLYLVDFGRLKRARTQRFFSEDRRDVQTERFTRDYLNSLRAAFSVDELSRAAAVLGDGVMRYATAFAPFMVIFKSAARREPDQPARQAARVLYQHLSASQQRDFRLYARWLRADGLALPFLPA
;
A
#
# COMPACT_ATOMS: atom_id res chain seq x y z
N MET A 1 8.47 -10.39 -12.18
CA MET A 1 9.08 -9.50 -11.17
C MET A 1 10.46 -10.05 -10.82
N PHE A 2 11.42 -9.25 -10.55
CA PHE A 2 12.79 -9.46 -10.07
C PHE A 2 13.59 -10.64 -10.68
N ARG A 3 14.44 -10.31 -11.63
CA ARG A 3 15.43 -11.25 -12.20
C ARG A 3 16.53 -11.49 -11.16
N GLY A 4 16.47 -12.60 -10.44
CA GLY A 4 17.19 -12.92 -9.21
C GLY A 4 18.62 -12.36 -9.05
N ALA A 5 19.55 -12.66 -9.98
CA ALA A 5 20.93 -12.17 -9.88
C ALA A 5 21.03 -10.62 -10.02
N ALA A 6 20.24 -10.01 -10.93
CA ALA A 6 20.25 -8.56 -11.12
C ALA A 6 19.65 -7.84 -9.89
N MET A 7 18.55 -8.35 -9.33
CA MET A 7 17.98 -7.84 -8.10
C MET A 7 19.00 -7.89 -6.95
N PHE A 8 19.67 -9.01 -6.77
CA PHE A 8 20.68 -9.14 -5.72
C PHE A 8 21.82 -8.14 -5.87
N ALA A 9 22.31 -7.90 -7.09
CA ALA A 9 23.34 -6.89 -7.36
C ALA A 9 22.87 -5.48 -6.99
N HIS A 10 21.60 -5.13 -7.28
CA HIS A 10 21.02 -3.84 -6.88
C HIS A 10 20.88 -3.72 -5.36
N LEU A 11 20.44 -4.78 -4.66
CA LEU A 11 20.31 -4.79 -3.20
C LEU A 11 21.67 -4.61 -2.52
N VAL A 12 22.71 -5.31 -2.97
CA VAL A 12 24.08 -5.13 -2.45
C VAL A 12 24.57 -3.70 -2.70
N ALA A 13 24.33 -3.16 -3.89
CA ALA A 13 24.71 -1.81 -4.23
C ALA A 13 23.99 -0.76 -3.38
N GLU A 14 22.71 -0.97 -3.03
CA GLU A 14 21.96 -0.12 -2.09
C GLU A 14 22.56 -0.16 -0.68
N CYS A 15 22.88 -1.35 -0.16
CA CYS A 15 23.54 -1.51 1.15
C CYS A 15 24.88 -0.76 1.22
N LEU A 16 25.67 -0.84 0.18
CA LEU A 16 27.01 -0.24 0.13
C LEU A 16 26.98 1.28 -0.15
N SER A 17 25.87 1.81 -0.64
CA SER A 17 25.76 3.24 -0.97
C SER A 17 25.63 4.08 0.31
N ARG A 18 26.56 5.06 0.45
CA ARG A 18 26.55 6.02 1.57
C ARG A 18 25.70 7.26 1.30
N GLN A 19 25.51 7.61 0.03
CA GLN A 19 24.72 8.78 -0.37
C GLN A 19 23.33 8.33 -0.82
N ALA A 20 22.30 8.93 -0.26
CA ALA A 20 20.93 8.80 -0.72
C ALA A 20 20.61 9.87 -1.77
N GLN A 21 19.76 9.52 -2.75
CA GLN A 21 19.16 10.51 -3.64
C GLN A 21 18.27 11.47 -2.85
N SER A 22 18.23 12.72 -3.24
CA SER A 22 17.23 13.66 -2.73
C SER A 22 15.84 13.21 -3.15
N ARG A 23 14.87 13.45 -2.28
CA ARG A 23 13.45 13.25 -2.60
C ARG A 23 13.04 14.21 -3.72
N VAL A 24 12.28 13.69 -4.68
CA VAL A 24 11.66 14.48 -5.74
C VAL A 24 10.16 14.22 -5.67
N PRO A 25 9.36 15.15 -5.15
CA PRO A 25 7.90 15.02 -5.11
C PRO A 25 7.33 14.70 -6.49
N GLU A 26 6.22 13.99 -6.53
CA GLU A 26 5.55 13.70 -7.79
C GLU A 26 5.08 14.99 -8.48
N PRO A 27 5.18 15.04 -9.82
CA PRO A 27 4.68 16.18 -10.55
C PRO A 27 3.14 16.25 -10.49
N GLU A 28 2.61 17.44 -10.32
CA GLU A 28 1.17 17.65 -10.50
C GLU A 28 0.78 17.40 -11.97
N LEU A 29 -0.22 16.56 -12.17
CA LEU A 29 -0.75 16.24 -13.49
C LEU A 29 -2.13 16.86 -13.68
N SER A 30 -2.43 17.28 -14.90
CA SER A 30 -3.72 17.86 -15.26
C SER A 30 -4.22 17.36 -16.62
N GLY A 31 -5.52 17.48 -16.85
CA GLY A 31 -6.13 17.18 -18.14
C GLY A 31 -5.99 15.70 -18.55
N ILE A 32 -5.62 15.47 -19.82
CA ILE A 32 -5.50 14.13 -20.42
C ILE A 32 -4.45 13.27 -19.72
N ASP A 33 -3.37 13.88 -19.24
CA ASP A 33 -2.31 13.17 -18.52
C ASP A 33 -2.80 12.59 -17.19
N SER A 34 -3.65 13.32 -16.47
CA SER A 34 -4.28 12.83 -15.25
C SER A 34 -5.23 11.65 -15.53
N LEU A 35 -6.07 11.75 -16.57
CA LEU A 35 -6.99 10.66 -16.95
C LEU A 35 -6.24 9.39 -17.36
N ALA A 36 -5.17 9.52 -18.13
CA ALA A 36 -4.34 8.38 -18.55
C ALA A 36 -3.63 7.73 -17.36
N GLN A 37 -3.25 8.50 -16.33
CA GLN A 37 -2.72 7.99 -15.08
C GLN A 37 -3.78 7.21 -14.30
N ASP A 38 -4.97 7.80 -14.11
CA ASP A 38 -6.08 7.17 -13.39
C ASP A 38 -6.40 5.77 -13.97
N GLU A 39 -6.50 5.67 -15.30
CA GLU A 39 -6.76 4.40 -16.00
C GLU A 39 -5.60 3.41 -15.85
N ALA A 40 -4.36 3.88 -15.96
CA ALA A 40 -3.18 3.01 -15.81
C ALA A 40 -3.08 2.40 -14.42
N PHE A 41 -3.39 3.16 -13.36
CA PHE A 41 -3.42 2.65 -11.99
C PHE A 41 -4.62 1.73 -11.73
N GLU A 42 -5.81 2.03 -12.28
CA GLU A 42 -6.95 1.13 -12.20
C GLU A 42 -6.62 -0.24 -12.80
N LEU A 43 -6.04 -0.27 -13.99
CA LEU A 43 -5.63 -1.51 -14.66
C LEU A 43 -4.54 -2.26 -13.91
N ALA A 44 -3.51 -1.56 -13.44
CA ALA A 44 -2.41 -2.18 -12.70
C ALA A 44 -2.85 -2.85 -11.41
N GLY A 45 -3.89 -2.32 -10.75
CA GLY A 45 -4.42 -2.82 -9.48
C GLY A 45 -5.50 -3.90 -9.61
N ARG A 46 -5.96 -4.22 -10.83
CA ARG A 46 -6.95 -5.30 -11.03
C ARG A 46 -6.39 -6.67 -10.63
N GLU A 47 -7.25 -7.66 -10.49
CA GLU A 47 -6.88 -9.03 -10.09
C GLU A 47 -5.89 -9.69 -11.07
N ASP A 48 -5.92 -9.32 -12.34
CA ASP A 48 -4.99 -9.72 -13.39
C ASP A 48 -3.83 -8.70 -13.58
N GLY A 49 -3.87 -7.57 -12.88
CA GLY A 49 -2.89 -6.50 -12.97
C GLY A 49 -1.56 -6.83 -12.28
N ILE A 50 -0.56 -6.01 -12.56
CA ILE A 50 0.81 -6.23 -12.06
C ILE A 50 0.94 -6.07 -10.54
N LEU A 51 0.02 -5.33 -9.89
CA LEU A 51 0.01 -5.13 -8.45
C LEU A 51 -0.76 -6.22 -7.69
N ALA A 52 -1.45 -7.13 -8.39
CA ALA A 52 -2.34 -8.12 -7.77
C ALA A 52 -1.65 -8.96 -6.68
N SER A 53 -0.41 -9.40 -6.90
CA SER A 53 0.34 -10.17 -5.92
C SER A 53 0.72 -9.37 -4.68
N ILE A 54 1.10 -8.11 -4.86
CA ILE A 54 1.46 -7.19 -3.76
C ILE A 54 0.19 -6.84 -2.97
N TYR A 55 -0.88 -6.52 -3.64
CA TYR A 55 -2.15 -6.19 -3.00
C TYR A 55 -2.70 -7.37 -2.19
N LEU A 56 -2.65 -8.59 -2.72
CA LEU A 56 -3.06 -9.77 -1.96
C LEU A 56 -2.18 -9.96 -0.70
N TYR A 57 -0.86 -9.78 -0.83
CA TYR A 57 0.03 -9.87 0.33
C TYR A 57 -0.38 -8.88 1.43
N HIS A 58 -0.61 -7.61 1.07
CA HIS A 58 -1.00 -6.59 2.04
C HIS A 58 -2.41 -6.84 2.59
N ALA A 59 -3.37 -7.26 1.77
CA ALA A 59 -4.69 -7.63 2.24
C ALA A 59 -4.65 -8.76 3.30
N MET A 60 -3.79 -9.77 3.10
CA MET A 60 -3.57 -10.81 4.09
C MET A 60 -2.91 -10.29 5.38
N GLN A 61 -2.01 -9.30 5.29
CA GLN A 61 -1.41 -8.66 6.46
C GLN A 61 -2.40 -7.79 7.24
N ILE A 62 -3.38 -7.21 6.56
CA ILE A 62 -4.42 -6.36 7.15
C ILE A 62 -5.52 -7.21 7.82
N ALA A 63 -5.88 -8.35 7.25
CA ALA A 63 -7.01 -9.17 7.72
C ALA A 63 -7.01 -9.46 9.24
N PRO A 64 -5.88 -9.74 9.93
CA PRO A 64 -5.84 -9.90 11.38
C PRO A 64 -6.08 -8.62 12.18
N LEU A 65 -6.04 -7.46 11.54
CA LEU A 65 -6.23 -6.15 12.19
C LEU A 65 -7.69 -5.70 12.19
N VAL A 66 -8.51 -6.33 11.34
CA VAL A 66 -9.91 -5.96 11.14
C VAL A 66 -10.83 -6.98 11.79
N CYS A 67 -11.61 -6.57 12.79
CA CYS A 67 -12.60 -7.41 13.46
C CYS A 67 -13.99 -7.28 12.80
N PRO A 68 -14.89 -8.25 12.99
CA PRO A 68 -16.29 -8.12 12.61
C PRO A 68 -16.94 -6.87 13.23
N GLY A 69 -17.65 -6.09 12.42
CA GLY A 69 -18.29 -4.85 12.86
C GLY A 69 -17.39 -3.61 12.89
N ASP A 70 -16.09 -3.76 12.58
CA ASP A 70 -15.16 -2.63 12.54
C ASP A 70 -15.52 -1.62 11.44
N ARG A 71 -15.22 -0.36 11.72
CA ARG A 71 -15.13 0.71 10.72
C ARG A 71 -13.66 0.91 10.34
N VAL A 72 -13.34 0.71 9.08
CA VAL A 72 -11.98 0.78 8.54
C VAL A 72 -11.84 1.99 7.63
N LEU A 73 -10.81 2.81 7.83
CA LEU A 73 -10.45 3.93 6.96
C LEU A 73 -9.23 3.57 6.12
N ASP A 74 -9.30 3.78 4.79
CA ASP A 74 -8.18 3.68 3.87
C ASP A 74 -7.77 5.06 3.36
N LEU A 75 -6.52 5.44 3.57
CA LEU A 75 -5.97 6.74 3.19
C LEU A 75 -5.40 6.69 1.78
N GLY A 76 -5.93 7.53 0.89
CA GLY A 76 -5.52 7.55 -0.51
C GLY A 76 -5.86 6.25 -1.21
N CYS A 77 -7.13 5.85 -1.16
CA CYS A 77 -7.58 4.56 -1.69
C CYS A 77 -7.40 4.42 -3.21
N GLY A 78 -7.08 5.50 -3.92
CA GLY A 78 -6.94 5.52 -5.36
C GLY A 78 -8.16 4.93 -6.06
N PRO A 79 -7.99 3.99 -7.01
CA PRO A 79 -9.09 3.31 -7.68
C PRO A 79 -9.74 2.21 -6.83
N ALA A 80 -9.50 2.14 -5.52
CA ALA A 80 -10.04 1.21 -4.54
C ALA A 80 -9.77 -0.30 -4.78
N ASN A 81 -8.87 -0.65 -5.70
CA ASN A 81 -8.57 -2.07 -5.98
C ASN A 81 -8.04 -2.82 -4.75
N GLN A 82 -7.13 -2.20 -3.98
CA GLN A 82 -6.61 -2.75 -2.74
C GLN A 82 -7.70 -2.85 -1.68
N LEU A 83 -8.47 -1.77 -1.50
CA LEU A 83 -9.52 -1.69 -0.49
C LEU A 83 -10.58 -2.79 -0.66
N VAL A 84 -11.01 -3.03 -1.89
CA VAL A 84 -11.97 -4.09 -2.21
C VAL A 84 -11.40 -5.48 -1.88
N GLN A 85 -10.11 -5.73 -2.11
CA GLN A 85 -9.48 -7.00 -1.73
C GLN A 85 -9.46 -7.18 -0.21
N VAL A 86 -9.16 -6.13 0.56
CA VAL A 86 -9.21 -6.17 2.03
C VAL A 86 -10.65 -6.45 2.51
N ALA A 87 -11.63 -5.78 1.91
CA ALA A 87 -13.04 -5.96 2.24
C ALA A 87 -13.54 -7.40 2.01
N ARG A 88 -13.05 -8.05 0.95
CA ARG A 88 -13.35 -9.49 0.68
C ARG A 88 -12.82 -10.43 1.76
N LEU A 89 -11.70 -10.07 2.42
CA LEU A 89 -11.13 -10.85 3.52
C LEU A 89 -11.80 -10.53 4.86
N SER A 90 -12.59 -9.47 4.94
CA SER A 90 -13.26 -9.01 6.16
C SER A 90 -14.69 -8.52 5.85
N PRO A 91 -15.58 -9.38 5.33
CA PRO A 91 -16.87 -8.96 4.78
C PRO A 91 -17.85 -8.42 5.83
N GLN A 92 -17.58 -8.61 7.12
CA GLN A 92 -18.42 -8.13 8.23
C GLN A 92 -17.98 -6.74 8.75
N ALA A 93 -16.96 -6.13 8.17
CA ALA A 93 -16.51 -4.77 8.49
C ALA A 93 -17.00 -3.78 7.42
N ALA A 94 -17.10 -2.51 7.77
CA ALA A 94 -17.42 -1.42 6.87
C ALA A 94 -16.15 -0.64 6.51
N PHE A 95 -15.97 -0.33 5.24
CA PHE A 95 -14.76 0.30 4.71
C PHE A 95 -15.09 1.65 4.08
N THR A 96 -14.35 2.68 4.49
CA THR A 96 -14.40 4.01 3.89
C THR A 96 -13.02 4.31 3.30
N GLY A 97 -12.91 4.44 1.98
CA GLY A 97 -11.73 4.95 1.31
C GLY A 97 -11.81 6.45 1.13
N ILE A 98 -10.74 7.18 1.46
CA ILE A 98 -10.63 8.60 1.10
C ILE A 98 -9.66 8.78 -0.05
N GLU A 99 -10.01 9.69 -0.97
CA GLU A 99 -9.18 10.02 -2.12
C GLU A 99 -9.34 11.51 -2.47
N LEU A 100 -8.23 12.18 -2.76
CA LEU A 100 -8.22 13.60 -3.10
C LEU A 100 -8.55 13.84 -4.58
N SER A 101 -8.05 12.97 -5.46
CA SER A 101 -8.26 13.04 -6.91
C SER A 101 -9.69 12.65 -7.29
N ALA A 102 -10.40 13.57 -7.91
CA ALA A 102 -11.74 13.30 -8.44
C ALA A 102 -11.73 12.22 -9.56
N GLY A 103 -10.62 12.10 -10.29
CA GLY A 103 -10.42 11.06 -11.31
C GLY A 103 -10.31 9.68 -10.70
N MET A 104 -9.41 9.52 -9.74
CA MET A 104 -9.25 8.27 -8.99
C MET A 104 -10.54 7.88 -8.26
N LEU A 105 -11.26 8.85 -7.69
CA LEU A 105 -12.53 8.59 -7.02
C LEU A 105 -13.59 8.03 -7.98
N ARG A 106 -13.65 8.52 -9.23
CA ARG A 106 -14.52 7.91 -10.26
C ARG A 106 -14.10 6.47 -10.57
N CYS A 107 -12.79 6.19 -10.63
CA CYS A 107 -12.28 4.83 -10.79
C CYS A 107 -12.66 3.94 -9.58
N ALA A 108 -12.57 4.48 -8.36
CA ALA A 108 -12.96 3.79 -7.15
C ALA A 108 -14.43 3.35 -7.18
N HIS A 109 -15.33 4.26 -7.51
CA HIS A 109 -16.76 3.93 -7.63
C HIS A 109 -17.02 2.82 -8.66
N ARG A 110 -16.39 2.89 -9.85
CA ARG A 110 -16.49 1.81 -10.86
C ARG A 110 -15.95 0.48 -10.33
N THR A 111 -14.84 0.50 -9.59
CA THR A 111 -14.24 -0.71 -9.03
C THR A 111 -15.14 -1.33 -7.96
N ILE A 112 -15.69 -0.53 -7.05
CA ILE A 112 -16.62 -0.97 -6.01
C ILE A 112 -17.86 -1.61 -6.64
N GLU A 113 -18.46 -0.95 -7.63
CA GLU A 113 -19.63 -1.44 -8.35
C GLU A 113 -19.33 -2.76 -9.09
N ARG A 114 -18.27 -2.80 -9.90
CA ARG A 114 -17.83 -3.97 -10.65
C ARG A 114 -17.58 -5.19 -9.75
N CYS A 115 -17.03 -4.95 -8.56
CA CYS A 115 -16.71 -6.00 -7.60
C CYS A 115 -17.87 -6.37 -6.68
N GLY A 116 -19.01 -5.67 -6.73
CA GLY A 116 -20.14 -5.87 -5.85
C GLY A 116 -19.81 -5.68 -4.36
N ALA A 117 -18.88 -4.78 -4.05
CA ALA A 117 -18.36 -4.57 -2.69
C ALA A 117 -19.30 -3.65 -1.89
N SER A 118 -20.44 -4.16 -1.44
CA SER A 118 -21.49 -3.39 -0.76
C SER A 118 -21.10 -2.83 0.61
N ASN A 119 -20.01 -3.31 1.19
CA ASN A 119 -19.45 -2.84 2.45
C ASN A 119 -18.29 -1.83 2.27
N VAL A 120 -18.11 -1.32 1.05
CA VAL A 120 -17.06 -0.36 0.71
C VAL A 120 -17.68 0.91 0.15
N GLU A 121 -17.28 2.05 0.66
CA GLU A 121 -17.56 3.36 0.08
C GLU A 121 -16.26 4.11 -0.20
N ALA A 122 -16.26 5.00 -1.18
CA ALA A 122 -15.16 5.91 -1.46
C ALA A 122 -15.66 7.34 -1.47
N VAL A 123 -14.99 8.22 -0.72
CA VAL A 123 -15.38 9.63 -0.56
C VAL A 123 -14.19 10.56 -0.80
N ARG A 124 -14.49 11.78 -1.21
CA ARG A 124 -13.44 12.80 -1.34
C ARG A 124 -12.94 13.21 0.04
N GLY A 125 -11.62 13.16 0.25
CA GLY A 125 -11.01 13.53 1.52
C GLY A 125 -9.53 13.80 1.39
N ASP A 126 -9.02 14.63 2.31
CA ASP A 126 -7.60 14.95 2.44
C ASP A 126 -7.05 14.21 3.67
N MET A 127 -6.06 13.32 3.45
CA MET A 127 -5.46 12.53 4.51
C MET A 127 -4.66 13.37 5.52
N THR A 128 -4.26 14.60 5.16
CA THR A 128 -3.51 15.47 6.07
C THR A 128 -4.36 16.05 7.18
N THR A 129 -5.67 16.15 6.96
CA THR A 129 -6.60 16.73 7.92
C THR A 129 -7.62 15.73 8.46
N LEU A 130 -8.05 14.79 7.63
CA LEU A 130 -9.20 13.90 7.88
C LEU A 130 -10.42 14.68 8.37
N ALA A 131 -10.64 15.85 7.75
CA ALA A 131 -11.75 16.71 8.09
C ALA A 131 -13.10 15.98 7.88
N GLY A 132 -14.04 16.18 8.80
CA GLY A 132 -15.35 15.52 8.78
C GLY A 132 -15.38 14.17 9.50
N PHE A 133 -14.24 13.60 9.90
CA PHE A 133 -14.20 12.38 10.73
C PHE A 133 -13.92 12.75 12.19
N PRO A 134 -14.82 12.35 13.12
CA PRO A 134 -14.63 12.58 14.56
C PRO A 134 -13.43 11.83 15.12
N ASP A 135 -12.93 12.28 16.27
CA ASP A 135 -11.90 11.59 17.03
C ASP A 135 -12.36 10.18 17.42
N GLY A 136 -11.47 9.20 17.30
CA GLY A 136 -11.77 7.82 17.64
C GLY A 136 -12.92 7.20 16.85
N SER A 137 -13.14 7.63 15.61
CA SER A 137 -14.26 7.16 14.78
C SER A 137 -13.99 5.87 14.00
N PHE A 138 -12.72 5.44 13.93
CA PHE A 138 -12.34 4.23 13.21
C PHE A 138 -11.67 3.18 14.10
N ASP A 139 -12.02 1.93 13.88
CA ASP A 139 -11.46 0.77 14.57
C ASP A 139 -10.14 0.31 13.94
N CYS A 140 -9.95 0.61 12.65
CA CYS A 140 -8.73 0.32 11.92
C CYS A 140 -8.45 1.42 10.89
N VAL A 141 -7.18 1.80 10.73
CA VAL A 141 -6.73 2.71 9.66
C VAL A 141 -5.66 2.00 8.83
N ILE A 142 -5.83 2.06 7.52
CA ILE A 142 -4.89 1.47 6.56
C ILE A 142 -4.45 2.51 5.54
N SER A 143 -3.30 2.27 4.91
CA SER A 143 -2.82 3.01 3.75
C SER A 143 -1.89 2.12 2.95
N THR A 144 -2.06 2.08 1.64
CA THR A 144 -1.22 1.27 0.76
C THR A 144 -0.73 2.10 -0.41
N LEU A 145 0.58 2.42 -0.40
CA LEU A 145 1.27 3.14 -1.47
C LEU A 145 0.64 4.52 -1.80
N SER A 146 0.36 5.32 -0.77
CA SER A 146 -0.25 6.63 -0.94
C SER A 146 0.47 7.78 -0.21
N LEU A 147 1.28 7.49 0.83
CA LEU A 147 1.93 8.53 1.62
C LEU A 147 3.00 9.29 0.83
N HIS A 148 3.64 8.65 -0.16
CA HIS A 148 4.67 9.28 -1.00
C HIS A 148 4.12 10.43 -1.88
N HIS A 149 2.79 10.50 -2.10
CA HIS A 149 2.15 11.63 -2.78
C HIS A 149 2.13 12.93 -1.94
N LEU A 150 2.35 12.83 -0.63
CA LEU A 150 2.39 14.02 0.22
C LEU A 150 3.60 14.90 -0.18
N PRO A 151 3.43 16.24 -0.20
CA PRO A 151 4.45 17.13 -0.74
C PRO A 151 5.75 17.11 0.06
N ASP A 152 5.68 17.01 1.38
CA ASP A 152 6.83 17.12 2.28
C ASP A 152 6.62 16.39 3.62
N GLU A 153 7.65 16.43 4.48
CA GLU A 153 7.60 15.82 5.82
C GLU A 153 6.57 16.48 6.74
N ALA A 154 6.25 17.75 6.56
CA ALA A 154 5.25 18.44 7.38
C ALA A 154 3.85 17.89 7.07
N ALA A 155 3.52 17.71 5.78
CA ALA A 155 2.28 17.09 5.36
C ALA A 155 2.19 15.63 5.82
N LEU A 156 3.30 14.86 5.77
CA LEU A 156 3.36 13.51 6.30
C LEU A 156 3.08 13.49 7.82
N ALA A 157 3.69 14.39 8.58
CA ALA A 157 3.44 14.51 10.01
C ALA A 157 1.96 14.87 10.29
N CYS A 158 1.39 15.83 9.56
CA CYS A 158 -0.02 16.18 9.68
C CYS A 158 -0.94 14.97 9.42
N ALA A 159 -0.67 14.19 8.36
CA ALA A 159 -1.43 12.98 8.04
C ALA A 159 -1.39 11.97 9.19
N LEU A 160 -0.21 11.70 9.77
CA LEU A 160 -0.09 10.71 10.85
C LEU A 160 -0.65 11.22 12.18
N HIS A 161 -0.63 12.53 12.46
CA HIS A 161 -1.39 13.13 13.56
C HIS A 161 -2.92 12.98 13.35
N ALA A 162 -3.41 13.20 12.13
CA ALA A 162 -4.81 13.00 11.81
C ALA A 162 -5.23 11.53 11.96
N VAL A 163 -4.37 10.58 11.52
CA VAL A 163 -4.56 9.14 11.78
C VAL A 163 -4.68 8.85 13.27
N ARG A 164 -3.74 9.36 14.08
CA ARG A 164 -3.75 9.16 15.55
C ARG A 164 -5.03 9.69 16.19
N ARG A 165 -5.56 10.79 15.68
CA ARG A 165 -6.80 11.41 16.13
C ARG A 165 -8.03 10.55 15.85
N VAL A 166 -8.17 10.05 14.61
CA VAL A 166 -9.39 9.32 14.20
C VAL A 166 -9.36 7.85 14.59
N LEU A 167 -8.19 7.27 14.88
CA LEU A 167 -8.04 5.88 15.29
C LEU A 167 -8.41 5.72 16.75
N LYS A 168 -9.28 4.75 17.05
CA LYS A 168 -9.63 4.38 18.43
C LYS A 168 -8.41 3.87 19.20
N PRO A 169 -8.35 4.07 20.53
CA PRO A 169 -7.34 3.40 21.36
C PRO A 169 -7.37 1.87 21.16
N GLY A 170 -6.21 1.27 20.91
CA GLY A 170 -6.10 -0.16 20.61
C GLY A 170 -6.62 -0.59 19.23
N GLY A 171 -6.93 0.36 18.36
CA GLY A 171 -7.34 0.12 16.98
C GLY A 171 -6.23 -0.51 16.13
N GLY A 172 -6.63 -1.15 15.03
CA GLY A 172 -5.73 -1.71 14.04
C GLY A 172 -5.06 -0.64 13.20
N LEU A 173 -3.78 -0.84 12.86
CA LEU A 173 -3.04 0.06 11.98
C LEU A 173 -2.22 -0.72 10.98
N TYR A 174 -2.29 -0.34 9.71
CA TYR A 174 -1.41 -0.84 8.66
C TYR A 174 -1.11 0.24 7.64
N LEU A 175 0.10 0.74 7.65
CA LEU A 175 0.59 1.71 6.67
C LEU A 175 1.76 1.09 5.92
N VAL A 176 1.69 1.07 4.60
CA VAL A 176 2.80 0.62 3.76
C VAL A 176 3.07 1.62 2.65
N ASP A 177 4.34 1.93 2.46
CA ASP A 177 4.77 2.76 1.35
C ASP A 177 6.19 2.40 0.89
N PHE A 178 6.60 2.97 -0.24
CA PHE A 178 7.96 2.91 -0.69
C PHE A 178 8.90 3.60 0.32
N GLY A 179 10.02 2.95 0.58
CA GLY A 179 11.13 3.63 1.21
C GLY A 179 12.09 4.18 0.15
N ARG A 180 12.63 5.38 0.39
CA ARG A 180 13.54 6.02 -0.55
C ARG A 180 14.80 5.19 -0.79
N LEU A 181 14.95 4.74 -2.03
CA LEU A 181 16.15 4.05 -2.48
C LEU A 181 17.27 5.05 -2.74
N LYS A 182 18.50 4.67 -2.37
CA LYS A 182 19.67 5.54 -2.45
C LYS A 182 20.17 5.78 -3.87
N ARG A 183 19.92 4.85 -4.80
CA ARG A 183 20.50 4.84 -6.14
C ARG A 183 19.46 4.97 -7.23
N ALA A 184 19.63 5.95 -8.13
CA ALA A 184 18.75 6.14 -9.28
C ALA A 184 18.69 4.90 -10.20
N ARG A 185 19.80 4.13 -10.30
CA ARG A 185 19.82 2.89 -11.08
C ARG A 185 18.92 1.82 -10.46
N THR A 186 18.83 1.74 -9.14
CA THR A 186 17.96 0.80 -8.45
C THR A 186 16.49 1.22 -8.58
N GLN A 187 16.19 2.51 -8.48
CA GLN A 187 14.84 3.02 -8.75
C GLN A 187 14.37 2.65 -10.16
N ARG A 188 15.20 2.86 -11.18
CA ARG A 188 14.90 2.46 -12.57
C ARG A 188 14.74 0.94 -12.70
N PHE A 189 15.63 0.16 -12.09
CA PHE A 189 15.53 -1.29 -12.10
C PHE A 189 14.16 -1.77 -11.61
N PHE A 190 13.68 -1.26 -10.47
CA PHE A 190 12.37 -1.66 -9.95
C PHE A 190 11.20 -1.16 -10.81
N SER A 191 11.26 0.07 -11.31
CA SER A 191 10.18 0.61 -12.15
C SER A 191 10.08 -0.06 -13.53
N GLU A 192 11.20 -0.56 -14.07
CA GLU A 192 11.27 -1.18 -15.40
C GLU A 192 11.19 -2.72 -15.39
N ASP A 193 11.18 -3.36 -14.21
CA ASP A 193 11.25 -4.81 -14.08
C ASP A 193 10.12 -5.56 -14.80
N ARG A 194 8.96 -4.95 -14.95
CA ARG A 194 7.80 -5.52 -15.65
C ARG A 194 7.39 -4.70 -16.88
N ARG A 195 8.35 -4.03 -17.50
CA ARG A 195 8.13 -3.23 -18.72
C ARG A 195 7.54 -4.03 -19.88
N ASP A 196 7.67 -5.35 -19.85
CA ASP A 196 7.08 -6.28 -20.82
C ASP A 196 5.55 -6.41 -20.73
N VAL A 197 4.96 -6.08 -19.56
CA VAL A 197 3.51 -6.26 -19.30
C VAL A 197 2.84 -5.02 -18.71
N GLN A 198 3.58 -3.98 -18.42
CA GLN A 198 3.05 -2.70 -17.93
C GLN A 198 3.10 -1.62 -19.01
N THR A 199 2.20 -0.64 -18.93
CA THR A 199 2.22 0.49 -19.85
C THR A 199 3.45 1.38 -19.61
N GLU A 200 3.89 2.12 -20.65
CA GLU A 200 4.96 3.10 -20.48
C GLU A 200 4.56 4.21 -19.48
N ARG A 201 3.27 4.56 -19.47
CA ARG A 201 2.72 5.52 -18.50
C ARG A 201 2.91 5.01 -17.08
N PHE A 202 2.46 3.79 -16.78
CA PHE A 202 2.63 3.20 -15.46
C PHE A 202 4.11 3.09 -15.06
N THR A 203 5.00 2.72 -15.99
CA THR A 203 6.45 2.67 -15.75
C THR A 203 7.00 4.01 -15.29
N ARG A 204 6.56 5.10 -15.93
CA ARG A 204 6.97 6.47 -15.61
C ARG A 204 6.45 6.90 -14.25
N ASP A 205 5.17 6.67 -14.00
CA ASP A 205 4.52 7.04 -12.74
C ASP A 205 5.12 6.25 -11.59
N TYR A 206 5.38 4.95 -11.77
CA TYR A 206 6.08 4.13 -10.79
C TYR A 206 7.49 4.65 -10.46
N LEU A 207 8.25 5.12 -11.46
CA LEU A 207 9.55 5.75 -11.22
C LEU A 207 9.40 7.06 -10.44
N ASN A 208 8.37 7.86 -10.71
CA ASN A 208 8.07 9.08 -9.96
C ASN A 208 7.74 8.76 -8.50
N SER A 209 6.90 7.76 -8.25
CA SER A 209 6.57 7.29 -6.88
C SER A 209 7.82 6.84 -6.11
N LEU A 210 8.73 6.09 -6.75
CA LEU A 210 10.00 5.69 -6.11
C LEU A 210 10.93 6.89 -5.81
N ARG A 211 10.87 7.96 -6.59
CA ARG A 211 11.61 9.20 -6.34
C ARG A 211 10.97 10.07 -5.28
N ALA A 212 9.63 10.02 -5.19
CA ALA A 212 8.84 10.74 -4.22
C ALA A 212 8.80 10.05 -2.84
N ALA A 213 9.31 8.83 -2.74
CA ALA A 213 9.34 8.07 -1.49
C ALA A 213 10.07 8.82 -0.37
N PHE A 214 9.50 8.79 0.82
CA PHE A 214 10.18 9.23 2.04
C PHE A 214 11.24 8.21 2.46
N SER A 215 12.29 8.65 3.13
CA SER A 215 13.27 7.75 3.74
C SER A 215 12.65 7.00 4.92
N VAL A 216 13.29 5.89 5.31
CA VAL A 216 12.88 5.13 6.51
C VAL A 216 12.88 6.02 7.75
N ASP A 217 13.87 6.93 7.87
CA ASP A 217 13.99 7.82 9.02
C ASP A 217 12.89 8.89 9.03
N GLU A 218 12.54 9.48 7.87
CA GLU A 218 11.43 10.45 7.74
C GLU A 218 10.09 9.77 8.10
N LEU A 219 9.83 8.58 7.55
CA LEU A 219 8.64 7.79 7.88
C LEU A 219 8.59 7.42 9.37
N SER A 220 9.73 6.99 9.95
CA SER A 220 9.79 6.58 11.36
C SER A 220 9.58 7.76 12.30
N ARG A 221 10.16 8.93 12.00
CA ARG A 221 9.92 10.16 12.79
C ARG A 221 8.45 10.54 12.79
N ALA A 222 7.83 10.56 11.61
CA ALA A 222 6.42 10.87 11.49
C ALA A 222 5.54 9.84 12.21
N ALA A 223 5.85 8.54 12.07
CA ALA A 223 5.10 7.45 12.68
C ALA A 223 5.22 7.38 14.22
N ALA A 224 6.17 8.06 14.82
CA ALA A 224 6.34 8.06 16.29
C ALA A 224 5.08 8.53 17.05
N VAL A 225 4.25 9.41 16.44
CA VAL A 225 2.98 9.86 17.02
C VAL A 225 1.96 8.72 17.21
N LEU A 226 2.11 7.62 16.48
CA LEU A 226 1.18 6.48 16.52
C LEU A 226 1.38 5.61 17.76
N GLY A 227 2.50 5.79 18.48
CA GLY A 227 2.79 5.14 19.77
C GLY A 227 3.57 3.83 19.64
N ASP A 228 4.04 3.32 20.80
CA ASP A 228 4.97 2.19 20.88
C ASP A 228 4.38 0.83 20.47
N GLY A 229 3.05 0.74 20.33
CA GLY A 229 2.37 -0.48 19.85
C GLY A 229 2.47 -0.73 18.35
N VAL A 230 3.11 0.18 17.61
CA VAL A 230 3.27 0.08 16.13
C VAL A 230 4.68 -0.37 15.81
N MET A 231 4.80 -1.53 15.20
CA MET A 231 6.08 -2.09 14.76
C MET A 231 6.38 -1.66 13.32
N ARG A 232 7.65 -1.37 13.05
CA ARG A 232 8.14 -1.08 11.70
C ARG A 232 8.82 -2.31 11.11
N TYR A 233 8.53 -2.58 9.84
CA TYR A 233 9.19 -3.57 9.01
C TYR A 233 9.64 -2.93 7.70
N ALA A 234 10.68 -3.49 7.08
CA ALA A 234 11.12 -3.07 5.77
C ALA A 234 11.60 -4.27 4.94
N THR A 235 11.65 -4.14 3.64
CA THR A 235 12.29 -5.15 2.79
C THR A 235 13.80 -5.18 3.07
N ALA A 236 14.33 -6.38 3.34
CA ALA A 236 15.72 -6.57 3.73
C ALA A 236 16.71 -6.08 2.65
N PHE A 237 17.85 -5.55 3.06
CA PHE A 237 18.96 -5.00 2.25
C PHE A 237 18.65 -3.70 1.50
N ALA A 238 17.43 -3.45 1.10
CA ALA A 238 16.99 -2.18 0.53
C ALA A 238 15.56 -1.89 1.01
N PRO A 239 15.27 -0.70 1.52
CA PRO A 239 13.96 -0.36 2.06
C PRO A 239 12.97 -0.05 0.91
N PHE A 240 12.84 -0.98 -0.02
CA PHE A 240 11.91 -0.83 -1.15
C PHE A 240 10.47 -0.65 -0.69
N MET A 241 10.08 -1.40 0.37
CA MET A 241 8.82 -1.21 1.09
C MET A 241 9.10 -1.02 2.57
N VAL A 242 8.38 -0.08 3.19
CA VAL A 242 8.38 0.18 4.63
C VAL A 242 6.97 0.03 5.15
N ILE A 243 6.79 -0.73 6.21
CA ILE A 243 5.48 -1.08 6.76
C ILE A 243 5.46 -0.69 8.24
N PHE A 244 4.41 0.01 8.65
CA PHE A 244 4.06 0.25 10.05
C PHE A 244 2.79 -0.53 10.37
N LYS A 245 2.84 -1.39 11.36
CA LYS A 245 1.75 -2.32 11.68
C LYS A 245 1.58 -2.47 13.19
N SER A 246 0.34 -2.37 13.66
CA SER A 246 -0.03 -2.73 15.03
C SER A 246 -0.04 -4.25 15.24
N ALA A 247 -0.12 -4.68 16.50
CA ALA A 247 -0.36 -6.08 16.82
C ALA A 247 -1.67 -6.59 16.20
N ALA A 248 -1.74 -7.87 15.90
CA ALA A 248 -2.97 -8.51 15.44
C ALA A 248 -4.06 -8.38 16.50
N ARG A 249 -5.28 -8.08 16.08
CA ARG A 249 -6.46 -7.94 16.96
C ARG A 249 -7.30 -9.22 16.98
N ARG A 250 -7.13 -10.08 15.97
CA ARG A 250 -7.79 -11.40 15.88
C ARG A 250 -6.97 -12.39 15.06
N GLU A 251 -7.29 -13.66 15.19
CA GLU A 251 -6.88 -14.67 14.23
C GLU A 251 -7.84 -14.65 13.01
N PRO A 252 -7.33 -14.68 11.78
CA PRO A 252 -8.17 -14.79 10.59
C PRO A 252 -8.99 -16.08 10.60
N ASP A 253 -10.30 -15.93 10.42
CA ASP A 253 -11.24 -17.04 10.40
C ASP A 253 -11.17 -17.86 9.09
N GLN A 254 -11.90 -18.97 9.03
CA GLN A 254 -11.93 -19.85 7.84
C GLN A 254 -12.44 -19.13 6.58
N PRO A 255 -13.51 -18.30 6.62
CA PRO A 255 -13.91 -17.50 5.48
C PRO A 255 -12.82 -16.60 4.92
N ALA A 256 -12.09 -15.87 5.78
CA ALA A 256 -10.96 -15.01 5.35
C ALA A 256 -9.83 -15.83 4.70
N ARG A 257 -9.47 -16.97 5.30
CA ARG A 257 -8.48 -17.90 4.74
C ARG A 257 -8.89 -18.46 3.39
N GLN A 258 -10.18 -18.83 3.25
CA GLN A 258 -10.72 -19.34 2.00
C GLN A 258 -10.76 -18.24 0.91
N ALA A 259 -11.17 -17.03 1.24
CA ALA A 259 -11.15 -15.90 0.31
C ALA A 259 -9.73 -15.60 -0.19
N ALA A 260 -8.75 -15.57 0.72
CA ALA A 260 -7.34 -15.38 0.33
C ALA A 260 -6.81 -16.51 -0.57
N ARG A 261 -7.20 -17.77 -0.29
CA ARG A 261 -6.86 -18.92 -1.14
C ARG A 261 -7.43 -18.76 -2.54
N VAL A 262 -8.68 -18.38 -2.68
CA VAL A 262 -9.33 -18.17 -3.98
C VAL A 262 -8.60 -17.05 -4.73
N LEU A 263 -8.32 -15.91 -4.10
CA LEU A 263 -7.56 -14.82 -4.72
C LEU A 263 -6.16 -15.27 -5.15
N TYR A 264 -5.46 -16.05 -4.33
CA TYR A 264 -4.14 -16.57 -4.67
C TYR A 264 -4.17 -17.54 -5.85
N GLN A 265 -5.19 -18.40 -5.94
CA GLN A 265 -5.37 -19.34 -7.05
C GLN A 265 -5.68 -18.64 -8.38
N HIS A 266 -6.32 -17.45 -8.35
CA HIS A 266 -6.54 -16.64 -9.54
C HIS A 266 -5.27 -15.93 -10.04
N LEU A 267 -4.25 -15.77 -9.21
CA LEU A 267 -2.97 -15.23 -9.65
C LEU A 267 -2.32 -16.15 -10.70
N SER A 268 -1.79 -15.58 -11.75
CA SER A 268 -0.96 -16.31 -12.72
C SER A 268 0.27 -16.92 -12.03
N ALA A 269 0.88 -17.93 -12.65
CA ALA A 269 2.09 -18.57 -12.11
C ALA A 269 3.24 -17.58 -11.87
N SER A 270 3.34 -16.49 -12.68
CA SER A 270 4.33 -15.44 -12.45
C SER A 270 3.97 -14.58 -11.23
N GLN A 271 2.72 -14.19 -11.08
CA GLN A 271 2.26 -13.42 -9.93
C GLN A 271 2.37 -14.21 -8.62
N GLN A 272 2.10 -15.52 -8.64
CA GLN A 272 2.33 -16.39 -7.47
C GLN A 272 3.81 -16.47 -7.09
N ARG A 273 4.72 -16.51 -8.08
CA ARG A 273 6.18 -16.44 -7.80
C ARG A 273 6.54 -15.10 -7.17
N ASP A 274 5.98 -14.00 -7.68
CA ASP A 274 6.20 -12.66 -7.17
C ASP A 274 5.69 -12.52 -5.72
N PHE A 275 4.49 -13.01 -5.45
CA PHE A 275 3.93 -13.08 -4.09
C PHE A 275 4.87 -13.81 -3.13
N ARG A 276 5.34 -15.00 -3.50
CA ARG A 276 6.25 -15.79 -2.65
C ARG A 276 7.61 -15.11 -2.44
N LEU A 277 8.13 -14.46 -3.47
CA LEU A 277 9.40 -13.73 -3.37
C LEU A 277 9.25 -12.53 -2.43
N TYR A 278 8.18 -11.77 -2.60
CA TYR A 278 7.87 -10.60 -1.78
C TYR A 278 7.65 -10.99 -0.31
N ALA A 279 6.89 -12.07 -0.07
CA ALA A 279 6.69 -12.62 1.27
C ALA A 279 7.99 -13.07 1.95
N ARG A 280 8.90 -13.71 1.19
CA ARG A 280 10.23 -14.10 1.71
C ARG A 280 11.09 -12.89 2.03
N TRP A 281 11.01 -11.85 1.22
CA TRP A 281 11.80 -10.65 1.40
C TRP A 281 11.41 -9.89 2.67
N LEU A 282 10.11 -9.73 2.94
CA LEU A 282 9.62 -9.12 4.19
C LEU A 282 9.80 -10.02 5.41
N ARG A 283 9.70 -11.35 5.23
CA ARG A 283 9.99 -12.30 6.31
C ARG A 283 11.43 -12.21 6.81
N ALA A 284 12.37 -11.82 5.98
CA ALA A 284 13.77 -11.61 6.39
C ALA A 284 13.94 -10.48 7.40
N ASP A 285 12.98 -9.53 7.47
CA ASP A 285 12.89 -8.48 8.50
C ASP A 285 11.85 -8.82 9.60
N GLY A 286 11.41 -10.05 9.69
CA GLY A 286 10.53 -10.53 10.73
C GLY A 286 9.02 -10.47 10.41
N LEU A 287 8.60 -9.91 9.28
CA LEU A 287 7.19 -9.87 8.91
C LEU A 287 6.77 -11.16 8.20
N ALA A 288 6.28 -12.12 8.96
CA ALA A 288 5.74 -13.36 8.43
C ALA A 288 4.30 -13.14 7.88
N LEU A 289 3.89 -13.98 6.92
CA LEU A 289 2.49 -14.08 6.54
C LEU A 289 1.67 -14.59 7.73
N PRO A 290 0.52 -13.98 8.03
CA PRO A 290 -0.33 -14.40 9.16
C PRO A 290 -0.98 -15.77 8.92
N PHE A 291 -1.13 -16.17 7.67
CA PHE A 291 -1.58 -17.49 7.24
C PHE A 291 -1.12 -17.78 5.81
N LEU A 292 -1.09 -19.03 5.41
CA LEU A 292 -0.76 -19.42 4.04
C LEU A 292 -2.02 -19.42 3.18
N PRO A 293 -1.97 -18.94 1.93
CA PRO A 293 -3.09 -18.98 1.00
C PRO A 293 -3.29 -20.37 0.38
N ALA A 294 -2.39 -21.28 0.66
CA ALA A 294 -2.38 -22.65 0.11
C ALA A 294 -2.84 -23.69 1.12
#